data_caafa14ba5c202505342278dcd8cf12c
#
_entry.id   caafa14ba5c202505342278dcd8cf12c
#
_cell.length_a   1.000
_cell.length_b   1.000
_cell.length_c   1.000
_cell.angle_alpha   90.00
_cell.angle_beta   90.00
_cell.angle_gamma   90.00
#
_symmetry.space_group_name_H-M   'P 1'
#
loop_
_entity.id
_entity.type
_entity.pdbx_description
1 polymer ?
#
loop_
_entity_poly.entity_id
_entity_poly.type
_entity_poly.pdbx_seq_one_letter_code
_entity_poly.pdbx_strand_id
1 'polypeptide(L)'
;VLSLAERYWCDSSQREHNDYSHDSMEYYFGLSHSLDMKYKAESALQTPLFFLLQEAPIRALNTILRIMNYATNCYSSSKLATEYSECSQIEIHFTDGTVQRQVCSDRLWKMYRGTHVAPKLLESVLMALEKWLLDLAEFTEEKTICQFCEYLLRKSASAAITAVVLSVVIAYPDKLFPISCILLKTKEVFVFDIARLQAEHSAD
;
A
#
# COMPACT_ATOMS: atom_id res chain seq x y z
N VAL A 1 15.69 -4.38 -14.13
CA VAL A 1 15.22 -3.06 -13.65
C VAL A 1 14.54 -3.19 -12.31
N LEU A 2 13.50 -4.05 -12.16
CA LEU A 2 12.74 -4.17 -10.89
C LEU A 2 13.62 -4.60 -9.72
N SER A 3 14.51 -5.59 -9.88
CA SER A 3 15.43 -6.03 -8.83
C SER A 3 16.46 -4.98 -8.42
N LEU A 4 16.86 -4.10 -9.34
CA LEU A 4 17.72 -2.95 -9.04
C LEU A 4 16.97 -1.87 -8.27
N ALA A 5 15.71 -1.60 -8.64
CA ALA A 5 14.86 -0.66 -7.92
C ALA A 5 14.64 -1.13 -6.47
N GLU A 6 14.30 -2.41 -6.26
CA GLU A 6 14.15 -2.98 -4.91
C GLU A 6 15.41 -2.83 -4.06
N ARG A 7 16.58 -3.19 -4.61
CA ARG A 7 17.86 -3.04 -3.89
C ARG A 7 18.15 -1.58 -3.54
N TYR A 8 17.92 -0.69 -4.49
CA TYR A 8 18.16 0.74 -4.28
C TYR A 8 17.22 1.37 -3.25
N TRP A 9 15.94 0.95 -3.24
CA TRP A 9 14.94 1.52 -2.35
C TRP A 9 14.99 0.91 -0.94
N CYS A 10 15.37 -0.36 -0.83
CA CYS A 10 15.38 -1.11 0.45
C CYS A 10 16.81 -1.42 0.93
N ASP A 11 17.83 -0.65 0.52
CA ASP A 11 19.20 -0.92 0.92
C ASP A 11 19.44 -0.54 2.38
N SER A 12 19.51 -1.57 3.22
CA SER A 12 19.76 -1.45 4.65
C SER A 12 21.20 -1.07 5.01
N SER A 13 22.16 -1.20 4.07
CA SER A 13 23.57 -0.90 4.33
C SER A 13 23.85 0.61 4.51
N GLN A 14 22.95 1.47 4.04
CA GLN A 14 23.06 2.92 4.22
C GLN A 14 22.50 3.43 5.56
N ARG A 15 21.97 2.55 6.42
CA ARG A 15 21.41 2.93 7.73
C ARG A 15 22.47 3.34 8.77
N GLU A 16 23.73 2.96 8.57
CA GLU A 16 24.77 3.07 9.61
C GLU A 16 25.53 4.40 9.64
N HIS A 17 25.28 5.35 8.72
CA HIS A 17 26.21 6.46 8.53
C HIS A 17 25.72 7.90 8.73
N ASN A 18 24.49 8.15 9.22
CA ASN A 18 24.09 9.53 9.54
C ASN A 18 23.23 9.64 10.80
N ASP A 19 23.83 10.15 11.86
CA ASP A 19 23.22 10.43 13.17
C ASP A 19 22.00 11.40 13.12
N TYR A 20 21.83 12.14 12.03
CA TYR A 20 20.74 13.11 11.84
C TYR A 20 19.50 12.55 11.13
N SER A 21 19.50 11.30 10.72
CA SER A 21 18.41 10.70 9.91
C SER A 21 17.46 9.77 10.68
N HIS A 22 17.67 9.60 11.98
CA HIS A 22 16.93 8.61 12.79
C HIS A 22 15.45 8.91 13.02
N ASP A 23 14.98 10.11 12.65
CA ASP A 23 13.58 10.53 12.82
C ASP A 23 12.86 10.82 11.49
N SER A 24 13.42 10.40 10.34
CA SER A 24 12.75 10.57 9.05
C SER A 24 11.73 9.46 8.80
N MET A 25 10.67 9.76 8.03
CA MET A 25 9.68 8.75 7.62
C MET A 25 10.34 7.62 6.83
N GLU A 26 11.30 7.92 5.96
CA GLU A 26 12.06 6.93 5.19
C GLU A 26 12.74 5.93 6.12
N TYR A 27 13.35 6.40 7.20
CA TYR A 27 14.02 5.55 8.20
C TYR A 27 13.03 4.59 8.87
N TYR A 28 11.86 5.06 9.31
CA TYR A 28 10.86 4.21 9.95
C TYR A 28 10.32 3.13 9.02
N PHE A 29 10.23 3.41 7.72
CA PHE A 29 9.81 2.46 6.70
C PHE A 29 10.97 1.63 6.08
N GLY A 30 12.17 1.78 6.60
CA GLY A 30 13.34 1.04 6.13
C GLY A 30 13.86 1.47 4.75
N LEU A 31 13.58 2.69 4.33
CA LEU A 31 14.01 3.26 3.06
C LEU A 31 15.23 4.15 3.24
N SER A 32 15.95 4.39 2.15
CA SER A 32 17.08 5.31 2.13
C SER A 32 16.61 6.76 2.27
N HIS A 33 17.22 7.53 3.16
CA HIS A 33 16.94 8.97 3.35
C HIS A 33 17.12 9.78 2.05
N SER A 34 18.01 9.36 1.14
CA SER A 34 18.20 10.03 -0.14
C SER A 34 16.95 10.05 -1.04
N LEU A 35 15.95 9.24 -0.74
CA LEU A 35 14.71 9.16 -1.50
C LEU A 35 13.77 10.35 -1.23
N ASP A 36 13.80 10.92 -0.02
CA ASP A 36 12.98 12.11 0.29
C ASP A 36 13.32 13.30 -0.63
N MET A 37 14.60 13.48 -0.96
CA MET A 37 15.04 14.55 -1.85
C MET A 37 14.66 14.35 -3.30
N LYS A 38 14.41 13.11 -3.75
CA LYS A 38 14.06 12.77 -5.14
C LYS A 38 12.57 12.90 -5.41
N TYR A 39 11.74 12.54 -4.45
CA TYR A 39 10.29 12.46 -4.61
C TYR A 39 9.64 13.60 -3.83
N LYS A 40 9.63 14.81 -4.42
CA LYS A 40 9.09 16.01 -3.76
C LYS A 40 7.56 16.11 -3.78
N ALA A 41 6.92 15.41 -4.72
CA ALA A 41 5.47 15.36 -4.83
C ALA A 41 5.04 13.92 -5.14
N GLU A 42 3.93 13.49 -4.56
CA GLU A 42 3.34 12.17 -4.81
C GLU A 42 2.54 12.20 -6.11
N SER A 43 2.73 11.17 -6.93
CA SER A 43 1.98 11.00 -8.16
C SER A 43 2.04 9.54 -8.61
N ALA A 44 0.96 9.06 -9.22
CA ALA A 44 0.90 7.74 -9.84
C ALA A 44 1.97 7.53 -10.93
N LEU A 45 2.47 8.60 -11.54
CA LEU A 45 3.47 8.58 -12.61
C LEU A 45 4.90 8.88 -12.12
N GLN A 46 5.08 9.12 -10.82
CA GLN A 46 6.38 9.48 -10.23
C GLN A 46 7.40 8.34 -10.33
N THR A 47 6.92 7.10 -10.28
CA THR A 47 7.75 5.90 -10.44
C THR A 47 7.45 5.20 -11.76
N PRO A 48 8.35 4.37 -12.29
CA PRO A 48 8.09 3.61 -13.51
C PRO A 48 7.04 2.49 -13.31
N LEU A 49 6.54 2.29 -12.08
CA LEU A 49 5.68 1.15 -11.74
C LEU A 49 4.34 1.16 -12.48
N PHE A 50 3.74 2.33 -12.72
CA PHE A 50 2.52 2.41 -13.51
C PHE A 50 2.68 1.80 -14.91
N PHE A 51 3.74 2.16 -15.60
CA PHE A 51 4.04 1.61 -16.94
C PHE A 51 4.44 0.13 -16.89
N LEU A 52 5.16 -0.28 -15.83
CA LEU A 52 5.53 -1.68 -15.64
C LEU A 52 4.31 -2.56 -15.29
N LEU A 53 3.30 -2.01 -14.63
CA LEU A 53 2.03 -2.70 -14.39
C LEU A 53 1.28 -2.95 -15.69
N GLN A 54 1.35 -2.04 -16.65
CA GLN A 54 0.77 -2.23 -17.98
C GLN A 54 1.48 -3.32 -18.80
N GLU A 55 2.82 -3.33 -18.79
CA GLU A 55 3.64 -4.22 -19.62
C GLU A 55 3.87 -5.60 -19.01
N ALA A 56 4.03 -5.70 -17.69
CA ALA A 56 4.38 -6.92 -16.99
C ALA A 56 3.68 -7.01 -15.61
N PRO A 57 2.33 -7.08 -15.57
CA PRO A 57 1.54 -6.88 -14.36
C PRO A 57 1.95 -7.78 -13.20
N ILE A 58 2.10 -9.08 -13.40
CA ILE A 58 2.46 -10.01 -12.32
C ILE A 58 3.83 -9.69 -11.72
N ARG A 59 4.82 -9.31 -12.55
CA ARG A 59 6.16 -8.96 -12.05
C ARG A 59 6.13 -7.64 -11.28
N ALA A 60 5.41 -6.64 -11.78
CA ALA A 60 5.26 -5.36 -11.12
C ALA A 60 4.51 -5.49 -9.80
N LEU A 61 3.39 -6.24 -9.76
CA LEU A 61 2.63 -6.53 -8.53
C LEU A 61 3.49 -7.24 -7.49
N ASN A 62 4.27 -8.24 -7.89
CA ASN A 62 5.19 -8.92 -6.96
C ASN A 62 6.22 -7.95 -6.37
N THR A 63 6.75 -7.03 -7.17
CA THR A 63 7.68 -6.01 -6.70
C THR A 63 7.01 -5.05 -5.72
N ILE A 64 5.82 -4.56 -6.03
CA ILE A 64 5.02 -3.71 -5.14
C ILE A 64 4.75 -4.42 -3.81
N LEU A 65 4.28 -5.65 -3.85
CA LEU A 65 4.01 -6.46 -2.66
C LEU A 65 5.27 -6.64 -1.79
N ARG A 66 6.42 -6.94 -2.39
CA ARG A 66 7.69 -7.10 -1.65
C ARG A 66 8.13 -5.80 -0.98
N ILE A 67 8.06 -4.67 -1.71
CA ILE A 67 8.40 -3.35 -1.18
C ILE A 67 7.45 -2.99 -0.03
N MET A 68 6.14 -3.12 -0.24
CA MET A 68 5.15 -2.76 0.76
C MET A 68 5.20 -3.65 2.00
N ASN A 69 5.36 -4.97 1.82
CA ASN A 69 5.48 -5.89 2.95
C ASN A 69 6.76 -5.63 3.76
N TYR A 70 7.89 -5.37 3.09
CA TYR A 70 9.14 -4.99 3.75
C TYR A 70 9.00 -3.67 4.53
N ALA A 71 8.52 -2.63 3.88
CA ALA A 71 8.35 -1.31 4.48
C ALA A 71 7.38 -1.35 5.67
N THR A 72 6.27 -2.08 5.54
CA THR A 72 5.30 -2.26 6.64
C THR A 72 5.92 -3.02 7.82
N ASN A 73 6.74 -4.04 7.58
CA ASN A 73 7.43 -4.76 8.64
C ASN A 73 8.44 -3.85 9.37
N CYS A 74 9.20 -3.04 8.64
CA CYS A 74 10.11 -2.05 9.24
C CYS A 74 9.34 -1.04 10.09
N TYR A 75 8.26 -0.47 9.53
CA TYR A 75 7.43 0.50 10.22
C TYR A 75 6.80 -0.07 11.50
N SER A 76 6.17 -1.23 11.44
CA SER A 76 5.51 -1.85 12.59
C SER A 76 6.46 -2.18 13.75
N SER A 77 7.75 -2.36 13.44
CA SER A 77 8.82 -2.61 14.43
C SER A 77 9.56 -1.33 14.82
N SER A 78 9.22 -0.20 14.24
CA SER A 78 9.90 1.07 14.48
C SER A 78 9.50 1.68 15.83
N LYS A 79 10.35 2.58 16.34
CA LYS A 79 10.08 3.36 17.55
C LYS A 79 8.77 4.16 17.41
N LEU A 80 8.52 4.75 16.24
CA LEU A 80 7.30 5.51 15.96
C LEU A 80 6.04 4.68 16.19
N ALA A 81 5.96 3.47 15.61
CA ALA A 81 4.78 2.61 15.73
C ALA A 81 4.63 2.01 17.13
N THR A 82 5.73 1.70 17.82
CA THR A 82 5.70 1.04 19.13
C THR A 82 5.40 2.02 20.27
N GLU A 83 5.97 3.22 20.28
CA GLU A 83 5.72 4.24 21.31
C GLU A 83 4.27 4.72 21.31
N TYR A 84 3.66 4.85 20.15
CA TYR A 84 2.28 5.35 20.03
C TYR A 84 1.25 4.24 19.86
N SER A 85 1.68 2.96 19.90
CA SER A 85 0.79 1.80 19.66
C SER A 85 -0.05 1.93 18.37
N GLU A 86 0.57 2.49 17.31
CA GLU A 86 -0.13 2.83 16.06
C GLU A 86 -0.61 1.60 15.29
N CYS A 87 0.06 0.45 15.45
CA CYS A 87 -0.19 -0.73 14.63
C CYS A 87 -1.10 -1.74 15.34
N SER A 88 -2.05 -2.27 14.58
CA SER A 88 -2.88 -3.42 14.91
C SER A 88 -2.77 -4.49 13.84
N GLN A 89 -3.34 -5.67 14.08
CA GLN A 89 -3.48 -6.71 13.06
C GLN A 89 -4.94 -6.85 12.67
N ILE A 90 -5.18 -6.99 11.37
CA ILE A 90 -6.47 -7.34 10.80
C ILE A 90 -6.40 -8.69 10.08
N GLU A 91 -7.52 -9.38 9.98
CA GLU A 91 -7.64 -10.67 9.31
C GLU A 91 -8.60 -10.56 8.12
N ILE A 92 -8.10 -10.88 6.93
CA ILE A 92 -8.91 -10.95 5.70
C ILE A 92 -9.31 -12.41 5.50
N HIS A 93 -10.62 -12.69 5.57
CA HIS A 93 -11.20 -14.02 5.46
C HIS A 93 -11.69 -14.31 4.05
N PHE A 94 -11.08 -15.27 3.38
CA PHE A 94 -11.45 -15.67 2.02
C PHE A 94 -12.58 -16.70 2.01
N THR A 95 -13.19 -16.87 0.84
CA THR A 95 -14.31 -17.80 0.64
C THR A 95 -13.91 -19.27 0.75
N ASP A 96 -12.64 -19.59 0.51
CA ASP A 96 -12.08 -20.94 0.65
C ASP A 96 -11.67 -21.29 2.10
N GLY A 97 -11.98 -20.41 3.08
CA GLY A 97 -11.65 -20.60 4.48
C GLY A 97 -10.23 -20.18 4.87
N THR A 98 -9.40 -19.75 3.92
CA THR A 98 -8.06 -19.23 4.24
C THR A 98 -8.16 -17.82 4.83
N VAL A 99 -7.15 -17.45 5.62
CA VAL A 99 -7.07 -16.17 6.30
C VAL A 99 -5.69 -15.54 6.01
N GLN A 100 -5.69 -14.27 5.63
CA GLN A 100 -4.47 -13.47 5.51
C GLN A 100 -4.42 -12.43 6.62
N ARG A 101 -3.34 -12.43 7.40
CA ARG A 101 -3.08 -11.43 8.42
C ARG A 101 -2.31 -10.26 7.83
N GLN A 102 -2.72 -9.05 8.18
CA GLN A 102 -2.11 -7.82 7.72
C GLN A 102 -1.89 -6.86 8.88
N VAL A 103 -0.77 -6.15 8.87
CA VAL A 103 -0.53 -5.01 9.76
C VAL A 103 -1.36 -3.84 9.27
N CYS A 104 -2.09 -3.20 10.18
CA CYS A 104 -2.95 -2.06 9.92
C CYS A 104 -2.64 -0.91 10.87
N SER A 105 -2.71 0.31 10.36
CA SER A 105 -2.72 1.56 11.13
C SER A 105 -3.43 2.64 10.31
N ASP A 106 -3.81 3.72 10.97
CA ASP A 106 -4.39 4.89 10.30
C ASP A 106 -3.45 5.43 9.20
N ARG A 107 -2.15 5.47 9.48
CA ARG A 107 -1.10 5.88 8.54
C ARG A 107 -1.03 4.96 7.31
N LEU A 108 -0.98 3.64 7.50
CA LEU A 108 -0.94 2.67 6.40
C LEU A 108 -2.22 2.75 5.55
N TRP A 109 -3.37 2.97 6.19
CA TRP A 109 -4.64 3.04 5.49
C TRP A 109 -4.76 4.26 4.58
N LYS A 110 -4.24 5.41 5.00
CA LYS A 110 -4.31 6.69 4.26
C LYS A 110 -3.21 6.87 3.22
N MET A 111 -2.16 6.05 3.26
CA MET A 111 -0.94 6.22 2.46
C MET A 111 -1.20 6.35 0.95
N TYR A 112 -2.17 5.64 0.40
CA TYR A 112 -2.47 5.67 -1.05
C TYR A 112 -3.08 6.99 -1.53
N ARG A 113 -3.49 7.86 -0.61
CA ARG A 113 -4.10 9.18 -0.93
C ARG A 113 -3.08 10.29 -1.12
N GLY A 114 -1.79 10.05 -0.92
CA GLY A 114 -0.75 11.06 -1.04
C GLY A 114 -0.88 12.19 -0.01
N THR A 115 -1.24 11.83 1.22
CA THR A 115 -1.53 12.81 2.31
C THR A 115 -0.32 13.11 3.17
N HIS A 116 0.90 12.82 2.69
CA HIS A 116 2.17 13.02 3.38
C HIS A 116 2.28 12.33 4.75
N VAL A 117 1.56 11.22 4.92
CA VAL A 117 1.60 10.42 6.16
C VAL A 117 2.73 9.41 6.17
N ALA A 118 3.37 9.19 5.00
CA ALA A 118 4.40 8.17 4.79
C ALA A 118 5.47 8.66 3.79
N PRO A 119 6.53 7.87 3.53
CA PRO A 119 7.48 8.20 2.48
C PRO A 119 6.81 8.39 1.12
N LYS A 120 7.10 9.51 0.46
CA LYS A 120 6.52 9.90 -0.84
C LYS A 120 6.68 8.84 -1.93
N LEU A 121 7.78 8.07 -1.86
CA LEU A 121 7.98 6.94 -2.75
C LEU A 121 6.86 5.89 -2.58
N LEU A 122 6.53 5.50 -1.34
CA LEU A 122 5.51 4.48 -1.07
C LEU A 122 4.12 4.99 -1.42
N GLU A 123 3.82 6.25 -1.13
CA GLU A 123 2.58 6.90 -1.55
C GLU A 123 2.44 6.87 -3.07
N SER A 124 3.50 7.24 -3.82
CA SER A 124 3.51 7.18 -5.29
C SER A 124 3.35 5.76 -5.83
N VAL A 125 3.94 4.75 -5.18
CA VAL A 125 3.78 3.34 -5.54
C VAL A 125 2.33 2.89 -5.41
N LEU A 126 1.66 3.26 -4.31
CA LEU A 126 0.26 2.92 -4.08
C LEU A 126 -0.70 3.68 -5.00
N MET A 127 -0.43 4.95 -5.27
CA MET A 127 -1.19 5.74 -6.26
C MET A 127 -1.07 5.13 -7.67
N ALA A 128 0.11 4.64 -8.05
CA ALA A 128 0.31 3.95 -9.33
C ALA A 128 -0.48 2.64 -9.39
N LEU A 129 -0.52 1.89 -8.29
CA LEU A 129 -1.30 0.66 -8.17
C LEU A 129 -2.81 0.94 -8.25
N GLU A 130 -3.30 1.94 -7.50
CA GLU A 130 -4.71 2.36 -7.53
C GLU A 130 -5.14 2.75 -8.93
N LYS A 131 -4.38 3.68 -9.56
CA LYS A 131 -4.68 4.12 -10.91
C LYS A 131 -4.75 2.95 -11.90
N TRP A 132 -3.77 2.06 -11.85
CA TRP A 132 -3.74 0.90 -12.74
C TRP A 132 -4.93 -0.04 -12.50
N LEU A 133 -5.33 -0.29 -11.26
CA LEU A 133 -6.49 -1.12 -10.94
C LEU A 133 -7.80 -0.47 -11.38
N LEU A 134 -7.95 0.84 -11.24
CA LEU A 134 -9.11 1.60 -11.73
C LEU A 134 -9.22 1.51 -13.26
N ASP A 135 -8.11 1.76 -13.97
CA ASP A 135 -8.06 1.63 -15.43
C ASP A 135 -8.39 0.19 -15.86
N LEU A 136 -7.85 -0.80 -15.15
CA LEU A 136 -8.15 -2.22 -15.43
C LEU A 136 -9.63 -2.55 -15.16
N ALA A 137 -10.21 -2.04 -14.06
CA ALA A 137 -11.60 -2.25 -13.72
C ALA A 137 -12.55 -1.64 -14.78
N GLU A 138 -12.16 -0.55 -15.41
CA GLU A 138 -12.94 0.08 -16.48
C GLU A 138 -12.99 -0.80 -17.73
N PHE A 139 -11.84 -1.33 -18.17
CA PHE A 139 -11.67 -1.92 -19.51
C PHE A 139 -11.65 -3.46 -19.55
N THR A 140 -11.60 -4.16 -18.40
CA THR A 140 -11.51 -5.63 -18.38
C THR A 140 -12.77 -6.29 -17.83
N GLU A 141 -12.86 -7.61 -18.01
CA GLU A 141 -13.93 -8.41 -17.45
C GLU A 141 -13.82 -8.53 -15.92
N GLU A 142 -14.97 -8.72 -15.25
CA GLU A 142 -15.09 -8.94 -13.81
C GLU A 142 -14.09 -9.97 -13.28
N LYS A 143 -14.01 -11.13 -13.93
CA LYS A 143 -13.13 -12.23 -13.52
C LYS A 143 -11.67 -11.80 -13.43
N THR A 144 -11.19 -11.01 -14.39
CA THR A 144 -9.78 -10.57 -14.46
C THR A 144 -9.45 -9.63 -13.33
N ILE A 145 -10.25 -8.60 -13.11
CA ILE A 145 -9.99 -7.64 -12.04
C ILE A 145 -10.14 -8.26 -10.65
N CYS A 146 -11.15 -9.15 -10.46
CA CYS A 146 -11.31 -9.88 -9.20
C CYS A 146 -10.07 -10.75 -8.88
N GLN A 147 -9.49 -11.42 -9.88
CA GLN A 147 -8.27 -12.23 -9.69
C GLN A 147 -7.09 -11.39 -9.22
N PHE A 148 -6.88 -10.19 -9.79
CA PHE A 148 -5.80 -9.31 -9.36
C PHE A 148 -6.05 -8.75 -7.95
N CYS A 149 -7.27 -8.33 -7.64
CA CYS A 149 -7.62 -7.86 -6.30
C CYS A 149 -7.45 -8.97 -5.24
N GLU A 150 -7.95 -10.17 -5.51
CA GLU A 150 -7.79 -11.32 -4.60
C GLU A 150 -6.31 -11.70 -4.43
N TYR A 151 -5.53 -11.70 -5.52
CA TYR A 151 -4.09 -11.95 -5.48
C TYR A 151 -3.37 -10.97 -4.55
N LEU A 152 -3.67 -9.67 -4.66
CA LEU A 152 -3.11 -8.62 -3.81
C LEU A 152 -3.48 -8.84 -2.34
N LEU A 153 -4.75 -9.09 -2.03
CA LEU A 153 -5.23 -9.34 -0.67
C LEU A 153 -4.55 -10.55 -0.05
N ARG A 154 -4.37 -11.65 -0.80
CA ARG A 154 -3.76 -12.90 -0.32
C ARG A 154 -2.26 -12.80 -0.09
N LYS A 155 -1.55 -11.90 -0.78
CA LYS A 155 -0.09 -11.80 -0.72
C LYS A 155 0.41 -10.63 0.12
N SER A 156 -0.49 -9.70 0.46
CA SER A 156 -0.12 -8.54 1.25
C SER A 156 -0.10 -8.84 2.75
N ALA A 157 0.97 -8.39 3.41
CA ALA A 157 1.05 -8.27 4.87
C ALA A 157 0.69 -6.85 5.34
N SER A 158 0.31 -5.95 4.42
CA SER A 158 0.04 -4.53 4.67
C SER A 158 -1.40 -4.17 4.35
N ALA A 159 -2.09 -3.52 5.28
CA ALA A 159 -3.43 -2.98 5.07
C ALA A 159 -3.46 -1.82 4.05
N ALA A 160 -2.31 -1.20 3.74
CA ALA A 160 -2.23 -0.18 2.68
C ALA A 160 -2.65 -0.73 1.30
N ILE A 161 -2.32 -1.98 0.99
CA ILE A 161 -2.79 -2.65 -0.23
C ILE A 161 -4.30 -2.92 -0.17
N THR A 162 -4.82 -3.30 1.00
CA THR A 162 -6.26 -3.52 1.19
C THR A 162 -7.04 -2.21 1.03
N ALA A 163 -6.51 -1.08 1.49
CA ALA A 163 -7.10 0.24 1.29
C ALA A 163 -7.19 0.61 -0.20
N VAL A 164 -6.14 0.32 -0.99
CA VAL A 164 -6.18 0.49 -2.45
C VAL A 164 -7.23 -0.40 -3.09
N VAL A 165 -7.29 -1.69 -2.73
CA VAL A 165 -8.32 -2.60 -3.27
C VAL A 165 -9.72 -2.11 -2.90
N LEU A 166 -9.94 -1.64 -1.68
CA LEU A 166 -11.22 -1.08 -1.25
C LEU A 166 -11.63 0.14 -2.08
N SER A 167 -10.69 1.06 -2.39
CA SER A 167 -11.01 2.23 -3.23
C SER A 167 -11.53 1.84 -4.61
N VAL A 168 -10.95 0.80 -5.20
CA VAL A 168 -11.40 0.25 -6.49
C VAL A 168 -12.76 -0.45 -6.37
N VAL A 169 -12.99 -1.17 -5.26
CA VAL A 169 -14.30 -1.79 -4.95
C VAL A 169 -15.40 -0.74 -4.82
N ILE A 170 -15.12 0.38 -4.15
CA ILE A 170 -16.08 1.48 -4.02
C ILE A 170 -16.39 2.13 -5.38
N ALA A 171 -15.40 2.25 -6.27
CA ALA A 171 -15.59 2.81 -7.61
C ALA A 171 -16.37 1.87 -8.56
N TYR A 172 -16.23 0.56 -8.40
CA TYR A 172 -16.85 -0.45 -9.26
C TYR A 172 -17.53 -1.56 -8.45
N PRO A 173 -18.55 -1.25 -7.61
CA PRO A 173 -19.09 -2.19 -6.64
C PRO A 173 -19.76 -3.42 -7.29
N ASP A 174 -20.46 -3.24 -8.40
CA ASP A 174 -21.12 -4.33 -9.12
C ASP A 174 -20.10 -5.31 -9.69
N LYS A 175 -19.06 -4.80 -10.31
CA LYS A 175 -18.00 -5.59 -10.95
C LYS A 175 -17.09 -6.30 -9.93
N LEU A 176 -16.92 -5.74 -8.75
CA LEU A 176 -16.07 -6.26 -7.68
C LEU A 176 -16.90 -6.83 -6.50
N PHE A 177 -18.14 -7.20 -6.75
CA PHE A 177 -19.00 -7.78 -5.72
C PHE A 177 -18.37 -8.99 -4.98
N PRO A 178 -17.67 -9.93 -5.65
CA PRO A 178 -16.98 -11.03 -4.95
C PRO A 178 -15.90 -10.53 -3.96
N ILE A 179 -15.17 -9.47 -4.31
CA ILE A 179 -14.15 -8.86 -3.46
C ILE A 179 -14.80 -8.08 -2.31
N SER A 180 -15.91 -7.39 -2.59
CA SER A 180 -16.71 -6.74 -1.54
C SER A 180 -17.11 -7.74 -0.45
N CYS A 181 -17.58 -8.94 -0.83
CA CYS A 181 -17.95 -10.00 0.11
C CYS A 181 -16.79 -10.50 0.98
N ILE A 182 -15.55 -10.39 0.50
CA ILE A 182 -14.35 -10.70 1.29
C ILE A 182 -14.10 -9.58 2.29
N LEU A 183 -14.07 -8.31 1.86
CA LEU A 183 -13.74 -7.15 2.68
C LEU A 183 -14.81 -6.88 3.75
N LEU A 184 -16.09 -7.10 3.45
CA LEU A 184 -17.21 -6.90 4.37
C LEU A 184 -17.17 -7.81 5.60
N LYS A 185 -16.36 -8.87 5.61
CA LYS A 185 -16.17 -9.75 6.78
C LYS A 185 -15.23 -9.15 7.82
N THR A 186 -14.49 -8.09 7.49
CA THR A 186 -13.50 -7.46 8.36
C THR A 186 -14.00 -6.08 8.79
N LYS A 187 -14.47 -5.96 10.03
CA LYS A 187 -15.04 -4.70 10.56
C LYS A 187 -14.06 -3.52 10.53
N GLU A 188 -12.78 -3.80 10.70
CA GLU A 188 -11.70 -2.80 10.72
C GLU A 188 -11.62 -2.04 9.40
N VAL A 189 -11.95 -2.67 8.28
CA VAL A 189 -12.01 -2.03 6.94
C VAL A 189 -12.93 -0.80 6.98
N PHE A 190 -14.10 -0.91 7.61
CA PHE A 190 -15.04 0.20 7.74
C PHE A 190 -14.55 1.28 8.69
N VAL A 191 -13.98 0.87 9.83
CA VAL A 191 -13.48 1.82 10.85
C VAL A 191 -12.40 2.71 10.26
N PHE A 192 -11.41 2.12 9.59
CA PHE A 192 -10.31 2.87 8.99
C PHE A 192 -10.76 3.70 7.78
N ASP A 193 -11.71 3.22 6.99
CA ASP A 193 -12.18 3.98 5.84
C ASP A 193 -13.05 5.18 6.23
N ILE A 194 -13.89 5.05 7.27
CA ILE A 194 -14.63 6.18 7.84
C ILE A 194 -13.65 7.23 8.40
N ALA A 195 -12.61 6.80 9.14
CA ALA A 195 -11.59 7.71 9.65
C ALA A 195 -10.82 8.44 8.54
N ARG A 196 -10.55 7.76 7.41
CA ARG A 196 -9.98 8.37 6.21
C ARG A 196 -10.90 9.45 5.63
N LEU A 197 -12.18 9.12 5.41
CA LEU A 197 -13.17 10.07 4.88
C LEU A 197 -13.31 11.32 5.76
N GLN A 198 -13.37 11.14 7.08
CA GLN A 198 -13.42 12.27 8.01
C GLN A 198 -12.19 13.16 7.93
N ALA A 199 -11.00 12.57 7.78
CA ALA A 199 -9.76 13.35 7.63
C ALA A 199 -9.73 14.13 6.31
N GLU A 200 -10.19 13.56 5.20
CA GLU A 200 -10.27 14.24 3.91
C GLU A 200 -11.25 15.43 3.96
N HIS A 201 -12.43 15.27 4.57
CA HIS A 201 -13.41 16.35 4.74
C HIS A 201 -12.96 17.46 5.69
N SER A 202 -12.00 17.19 6.57
CA SER A 202 -11.49 18.19 7.51
C SER A 202 -10.32 18.99 6.94
N ALA A 203 -9.78 18.59 5.80
CA ALA A 203 -8.65 19.24 5.13
C ALA A 203 -9.08 20.28 4.07
N ASP A 204 -10.37 20.31 3.71
CA ASP A 204 -11.02 21.31 2.84
C ASP A 204 -11.56 22.48 3.67
#